data_0a2f2357dac3b936b5b41f96bf95c57a
#
_entry.id   0a2f2357dac3b936b5b41f96bf95c57a
#
_cell.length_a   1.000
_cell.length_b   1.000
_cell.length_c   1.000
_cell.angle_alpha   90.00
_cell.angle_beta   90.00
_cell.angle_gamma   90.00
#
_symmetry.space_group_name_H-M   'P 1'
#
loop_
_entity.id
_entity.type
_entity.pdbx_description
1 polymer ?
#
loop_
_entity_poly.entity_id
_entity_poly.type
_entity_poly.pdbx_seq_one_letter_code
_entity_poly.pdbx_strand_id
1 'polypeptide(L)'
;AETKSFGDYFLNEATTIMKKMNLDVTIIRINEYYEQGKFDEYARLFMRREPELRKIIENTSGRELKKDWSVIMPICEKCGKIATTRVLNHNGEEYEYICDKDVKYVKGCG
;
A
#
# COMPACT_ATOMS: atom_id res chain seq x y z
N ALA A 1 -4.29 -24.76 -9.36
CA ALA A 1 -3.49 -24.17 -8.27
C ALA A 1 -4.44 -23.62 -7.22
N GLU A 2 -4.20 -23.95 -5.97
CA GLU A 2 -4.99 -23.38 -4.86
C GLU A 2 -4.83 -21.87 -4.84
N THR A 3 -5.94 -21.17 -4.90
CA THR A 3 -5.98 -19.71 -4.76
C THR A 3 -5.85 -19.36 -3.28
N LYS A 4 -4.78 -18.65 -2.93
CA LYS A 4 -4.50 -18.26 -1.53
C LYS A 4 -5.22 -16.99 -1.10
N SER A 5 -5.68 -16.19 -2.04
CA SER A 5 -6.35 -14.91 -1.80
C SER A 5 -7.30 -14.53 -2.94
N PHE A 6 -8.16 -13.53 -2.71
CA PHE A 6 -8.98 -12.93 -3.79
C PHE A 6 -8.13 -12.40 -4.94
N GLY A 7 -6.99 -11.80 -4.63
CA GLY A 7 -6.05 -11.33 -5.65
C GLY A 7 -5.55 -12.46 -6.55
N ASP A 8 -5.20 -13.61 -5.97
CA ASP A 8 -4.78 -14.79 -6.73
C ASP A 8 -5.88 -15.33 -7.63
N TYR A 9 -7.11 -15.35 -7.15
CA TYR A 9 -8.27 -15.79 -7.94
C TYR A 9 -8.43 -14.93 -9.21
N PHE A 10 -8.51 -13.61 -9.06
CA PHE A 10 -8.66 -12.71 -10.19
C PHE A 10 -7.44 -12.69 -11.12
N LEU A 11 -6.24 -12.78 -10.57
CA LEU A 11 -5.01 -12.87 -11.35
C LEU A 11 -4.99 -14.14 -12.21
N ASN A 12 -5.43 -15.28 -11.70
CA ASN A 12 -5.52 -16.53 -12.44
C ASN A 12 -6.53 -16.42 -13.61
N GLU A 13 -7.69 -15.79 -13.40
CA GLU A 13 -8.64 -15.53 -14.46
C GLU A 13 -8.05 -14.62 -15.54
N ALA A 14 -7.46 -13.50 -15.15
CA ALA A 14 -6.82 -12.55 -16.08
C ALA A 14 -5.70 -13.23 -16.88
N THR A 15 -4.84 -13.99 -16.23
CA THR A 15 -3.73 -14.71 -16.87
C THR A 15 -4.24 -15.75 -17.88
N THR A 16 -5.32 -16.45 -17.54
CA THR A 16 -5.95 -17.43 -18.44
C THR A 16 -6.49 -16.76 -19.70
N ILE A 17 -7.14 -15.61 -19.56
CA ILE A 17 -7.65 -14.82 -20.70
C ILE A 17 -6.49 -14.32 -21.57
N MET A 18 -5.44 -13.77 -20.96
CA MET A 18 -4.24 -13.29 -21.67
C MET A 18 -3.59 -14.40 -22.50
N LYS A 19 -3.48 -15.61 -21.95
CA LYS A 19 -2.98 -16.78 -22.68
C LYS A 19 -3.85 -17.14 -23.87
N LYS A 20 -5.17 -17.13 -23.72
CA LYS A 20 -6.13 -17.38 -24.81
C LYS A 20 -6.02 -16.32 -25.93
N MET A 21 -5.67 -15.10 -25.59
CA MET A 21 -5.43 -14.00 -26.52
C MET A 21 -4.03 -14.02 -27.14
N ASN A 22 -3.18 -14.99 -26.82
CA ASN A 22 -1.77 -15.07 -27.21
C ASN A 22 -0.96 -13.83 -26.80
N LEU A 23 -1.28 -13.24 -25.68
CA LEU A 23 -0.50 -12.13 -25.13
C LEU A 23 0.68 -12.66 -24.31
N ASP A 24 1.87 -12.28 -24.69
CA ASP A 24 3.09 -12.56 -23.94
C ASP A 24 3.34 -11.42 -22.96
N VAL A 25 2.97 -11.63 -21.70
CA VAL A 25 3.08 -10.64 -20.63
C VAL A 25 3.85 -11.21 -19.44
N THR A 26 4.68 -10.37 -18.85
CA THR A 26 5.36 -10.69 -17.61
C THR A 26 4.51 -10.21 -16.42
N ILE A 27 4.16 -11.11 -15.52
CA ILE A 27 3.39 -10.79 -14.32
C ILE A 27 4.34 -10.52 -13.17
N ILE A 28 4.25 -9.33 -12.59
CA ILE A 28 5.00 -8.93 -11.40
C ILE A 28 4.04 -8.79 -10.23
N ARG A 29 4.31 -9.50 -9.14
CA ARG A 29 3.51 -9.47 -7.91
C ARG A 29 4.16 -8.51 -6.92
N ILE A 30 3.62 -7.31 -6.82
CA ILE A 30 4.18 -6.25 -5.99
C ILE A 30 4.16 -6.60 -4.50
N ASN A 31 3.13 -7.32 -4.03
CA ASN A 31 3.07 -7.78 -2.64
C ASN A 31 4.29 -8.62 -2.25
N GLU A 32 4.78 -9.48 -3.14
CA GLU A 32 5.99 -10.28 -2.89
C GLU A 32 7.24 -9.41 -2.73
N TYR A 33 7.31 -8.30 -3.45
CA TYR A 33 8.41 -7.33 -3.32
C TYR A 33 8.40 -6.64 -1.96
N TYR A 34 7.23 -6.30 -1.43
CA TYR A 34 7.10 -5.79 -0.07
C TYR A 34 7.52 -6.82 0.98
N GLU A 35 7.06 -8.07 0.85
CA GLU A 35 7.41 -9.17 1.75
C GLU A 35 8.92 -9.47 1.76
N GLN A 36 9.59 -9.30 0.63
CA GLN A 36 11.03 -9.48 0.48
C GLN A 36 11.86 -8.27 0.91
N GLY A 37 11.24 -7.19 1.36
CA GLY A 37 11.92 -5.96 1.77
C GLY A 37 12.54 -5.15 0.63
N LYS A 38 12.18 -5.41 -0.62
CA LYS A 38 12.76 -4.70 -1.79
C LYS A 38 12.41 -3.22 -1.85
N PHE A 39 11.34 -2.81 -1.17
CA PHE A 39 10.90 -1.41 -1.10
C PHE A 39 11.33 -0.69 0.18
N ASP A 40 11.98 -1.34 1.12
CA ASP A 40 12.30 -0.76 2.42
C ASP A 40 13.17 0.47 2.32
N GLU A 41 14.19 0.45 1.47
CA GLU A 41 15.06 1.60 1.23
C GLU A 41 14.29 2.78 0.63
N TYR A 42 13.40 2.51 -0.32
CA TYR A 42 12.54 3.53 -0.93
C TYR A 42 11.51 4.08 0.05
N ALA A 43 10.96 3.24 0.91
CA ALA A 43 10.04 3.68 1.97
C ALA A 43 10.73 4.64 2.94
N ARG A 44 11.97 4.35 3.35
CA ARG A 44 12.79 5.27 4.16
C ARG A 44 13.05 6.59 3.45
N LEU A 45 13.43 6.53 2.18
CA LEU A 45 13.64 7.72 1.37
C LEU A 45 12.38 8.59 1.29
N PHE A 46 11.23 7.98 1.05
CA PHE A 46 9.95 8.69 0.96
C PHE A 46 9.54 9.29 2.31
N MET A 47 9.74 8.61 3.41
CA MET A 47 9.49 9.18 4.74
C MET A 47 10.36 10.40 5.01
N ARG A 48 11.64 10.35 4.68
CA ARG A 48 12.57 11.48 4.85
C ARG A 48 12.20 12.68 3.99
N ARG A 49 11.62 12.45 2.82
CA ARG A 49 11.21 13.49 1.86
C ARG A 49 9.72 13.72 1.80
N GLU A 50 8.97 13.28 2.79
CA GLU A 50 7.50 13.40 2.82
C GLU A 50 7.00 14.84 2.61
N PRO A 51 7.57 15.90 3.20
CA PRO A 51 7.13 17.28 2.94
C PRO A 51 7.25 17.71 1.48
N GLU A 52 8.31 17.27 0.79
CA GLU A 52 8.49 17.55 -0.64
C GLU A 52 7.49 16.77 -1.50
N LEU A 53 7.28 15.49 -1.18
CA LEU A 53 6.31 14.64 -1.87
C LEU A 53 4.89 15.17 -1.71
N ARG A 54 4.53 15.65 -0.52
CA ARG A 54 3.25 16.30 -0.27
C ARG A 54 3.02 17.48 -1.21
N LYS A 55 3.99 18.38 -1.32
CA LYS A 55 3.91 19.54 -2.23
C LYS A 55 3.78 19.13 -3.69
N ILE A 56 4.54 18.15 -4.13
CA ILE A 56 4.48 17.65 -5.51
C ILE A 56 3.09 17.07 -5.81
N ILE A 57 2.55 16.25 -4.92
CA ILE A 57 1.24 15.63 -5.07
C ILE A 57 0.13 16.71 -5.11
N GLU A 58 0.17 17.66 -4.18
CA GLU A 58 -0.81 18.74 -4.12
C GLU A 58 -0.77 19.62 -5.38
N ASN A 59 0.42 20.00 -5.81
CA ASN A 59 0.60 20.84 -7.01
C ASN A 59 0.18 20.10 -8.29
N THR A 60 0.49 18.82 -8.40
CA THR A 60 0.20 18.03 -9.61
C THR A 60 -1.27 17.63 -9.68
N SER A 61 -1.87 17.24 -8.57
CA SER A 61 -3.25 16.76 -8.53
C SER A 61 -4.28 17.89 -8.33
N GLY A 62 -3.85 19.07 -7.89
CA GLY A 62 -4.73 20.17 -7.50
C GLY A 62 -5.57 19.87 -6.24
N ARG A 63 -5.20 18.86 -5.47
CA ARG A 63 -5.89 18.45 -4.24
C ARG A 63 -5.08 18.87 -3.01
N GLU A 64 -5.76 19.37 -2.01
CA GLU A 64 -5.17 19.55 -0.68
C GLU A 64 -5.18 18.20 0.06
N LEU A 65 -4.00 17.75 0.49
CA LEU A 65 -3.88 16.52 1.27
C LEU A 65 -4.30 16.76 2.72
N LYS A 66 -4.98 15.78 3.30
CA LYS A 66 -5.38 15.83 4.72
C LYS A 66 -4.16 15.97 5.62
N LYS A 67 -4.35 16.56 6.80
CA LYS A 67 -3.26 16.72 7.78
C LYS A 67 -2.66 15.39 8.24
N ASP A 68 -3.49 14.35 8.32
CA ASP A 68 -3.11 12.99 8.72
C ASP A 68 -2.64 12.11 7.55
N TRP A 69 -2.46 12.70 6.35
CA TRP A 69 -1.90 11.97 5.23
C TRP A 69 -0.43 11.64 5.48
N SER A 70 -0.04 10.41 5.17
CA SER A 70 1.35 9.98 5.18
C SER A 70 1.70 9.25 3.88
N VAL A 71 2.96 9.31 3.52
CA VAL A 71 3.52 8.63 2.35
C VAL A 71 3.52 7.11 2.50
N ILE A 72 3.42 6.62 3.72
CA ILE A 72 3.37 5.18 4.04
C ILE A 72 1.99 4.78 4.58
N MET A 73 1.59 3.56 4.26
CA MET A 73 0.35 2.94 4.75
C MET A 73 0.70 1.60 5.40
N PRO A 74 0.91 1.57 6.73
CA PRO A 74 1.26 0.33 7.41
C PRO A 74 0.08 -0.64 7.47
N ILE A 75 0.39 -1.92 7.36
CA ILE A 75 -0.56 -3.00 7.67
C ILE A 75 -0.57 -3.19 9.19
N CYS A 76 -1.76 -3.20 9.78
CA CYS A 76 -1.89 -3.43 11.21
C CYS A 76 -1.44 -4.84 11.58
N GLU A 77 -0.45 -4.97 12.43
CA GLU A 77 0.07 -6.27 12.90
C GLU A 77 -0.96 -7.09 13.67
N LYS A 78 -1.89 -6.42 14.34
CA LYS A 78 -2.93 -7.08 15.14
C LYS A 78 -4.08 -7.63 14.29
N CYS A 79 -4.55 -6.91 13.29
CA CYS A 79 -5.74 -7.29 12.53
C CYS A 79 -5.53 -7.45 11.02
N GLY A 80 -4.33 -7.19 10.50
CA GLY A 80 -3.97 -7.37 9.10
C GLY A 80 -4.59 -6.35 8.13
N LYS A 81 -5.25 -5.31 8.64
CA LYS A 81 -5.91 -4.30 7.80
C LYS A 81 -4.98 -3.14 7.49
N ILE A 82 -5.09 -2.58 6.29
CA ILE A 82 -4.30 -1.43 5.85
C ILE A 82 -5.13 -0.13 5.82
N ALA A 83 -6.40 -0.20 5.44
CA ALA A 83 -7.23 0.99 5.25
C ALA A 83 -7.57 1.73 6.55
N THR A 84 -7.49 1.04 7.68
CA THR A 84 -7.87 1.52 9.00
C THR A 84 -6.70 2.06 9.82
N THR A 85 -5.50 1.97 9.30
CA THR A 85 -4.28 2.49 9.93
C THR A 85 -4.06 3.96 9.57
N ARG A 86 -3.44 4.70 10.47
CA ARG A 86 -2.87 6.03 10.20
C ARG A 86 -1.56 6.18 10.95
N VAL A 87 -0.62 6.82 10.31
CA VAL A 87 0.69 7.12 10.90
C VAL A 87 0.54 8.34 11.81
N LEU A 88 1.01 8.22 13.03
CA LEU A 88 1.04 9.31 14.02
C LEU A 88 2.29 10.14 13.86
N ASN A 89 3.43 9.47 13.71
CA ASN A 89 4.73 10.09 13.63
C ASN A 89 5.73 9.15 12.95
N HIS A 90 6.78 9.72 12.37
CA HIS A 90 7.94 8.97 11.88
C HIS A 90 9.22 9.83 11.93
N ASN A 91 10.37 9.17 12.00
CA ASN A 91 11.69 9.79 12.01
C ASN A 91 12.52 9.49 10.74
N GLY A 92 11.91 8.86 9.74
CA GLY A 92 12.57 8.42 8.51
C GLY A 92 13.14 6.99 8.55
N GLU A 93 13.19 6.37 9.71
CA GLU A 93 13.63 4.98 9.92
C GLU A 93 12.51 4.14 10.56
N GLU A 94 11.86 4.70 11.54
CA GLU A 94 10.77 4.10 12.31
C GLU A 94 9.53 4.97 12.22
N TYR A 95 8.38 4.36 12.40
CA TYR A 95 7.10 5.07 12.44
C TYR A 95 6.18 4.49 13.52
N GLU A 96 5.37 5.37 14.06
CA GLU A 96 4.27 5.01 14.96
C GLU A 96 2.95 5.07 14.22
N TYR A 97 2.10 4.09 14.39
CA TYR A 97 0.78 4.07 13.79
C TYR A 97 -0.30 3.61 14.78
N ILE A 98 -1.52 3.96 14.47
CA ILE A 98 -2.71 3.48 15.17
C ILE A 98 -3.72 2.93 14.16
N CYS A 99 -4.47 1.93 14.54
CA CYS A 99 -5.50 1.30 13.72
C CYS A 99 -6.90 1.68 14.24
N ASP A 100 -7.28 2.94 14.09
CA ASP A 100 -8.50 3.52 14.65
C ASP A 100 -9.47 4.11 13.61
N LYS A 101 -9.12 4.09 12.34
CA LYS A 101 -10.02 4.61 11.29
C LYS A 101 -11.17 3.66 11.02
N ASP A 102 -12.35 4.24 10.87
CA ASP A 102 -13.52 3.58 10.32
C ASP A 102 -13.68 3.96 8.84
N VAL A 103 -13.58 3.00 7.95
CA VAL A 103 -13.68 3.19 6.50
C VAL A 103 -14.79 2.32 5.95
N LYS A 104 -15.93 2.91 5.69
CA LYS A 104 -17.12 2.21 5.17
C LYS A 104 -17.48 0.98 6.01
N TYR A 105 -17.14 -0.21 5.50
CA TYR A 105 -17.46 -1.48 6.16
C TYR A 105 -16.33 -2.01 7.05
N VAL A 106 -15.21 -1.31 7.13
CA VAL A 106 -14.01 -1.77 7.82
C VAL A 106 -13.71 -0.86 9.00
N LYS A 107 -13.64 -1.46 10.19
CA LYS A 107 -13.30 -0.73 11.43
C LYS A 107 -11.90 -1.07 11.89
N GLY A 108 -11.24 -0.11 12.49
CA GLY A 108 -9.98 -0.32 13.18
C GLY A 108 -10.13 -1.24 14.40
N CYS A 109 -9.03 -1.78 14.88
CA CYS A 109 -9.03 -2.67 16.05
C CYS A 109 -8.62 -1.98 17.36
N GLY A 110 -8.30 -0.69 17.30
CA GLY A 110 -7.86 0.09 18.45
C GLY A 110 -6.39 -0.08 18.79
#